data_453c8403f0ebbc3e0fc64ab37f6aa8bf
#
_entry.id   453c8403f0ebbc3e0fc64ab37f6aa8bf
#
_cell.length_a   1.000
_cell.length_b   1.000
_cell.length_c   1.000
_cell.angle_alpha   90.00
_cell.angle_beta   90.00
_cell.angle_gamma   90.00
#
_symmetry.space_group_name_H-M   'P 1'
#
loop_
_entity.id
_entity.type
_entity.pdbx_description
1 polymer ?
#
loop_
_entity_poly.entity_id
_entity_poly.type
_entity_poly.pdbx_seq_one_letter_code
_entity_poly.pdbx_strand_id
1 'polypeptide(L)'
;MDTLTHEPLTSSPIEVFRRRGRSDPIDDRRVRAAVAAGAWVRIIPGVYARAEAWRALRPHEQHRVRVLEVTHRLETPALVSHHAAAAAWGIDTLGRWPERVDVRVPRASGGRSTGRIRRYPLGVDDVATAPFGRHRVTTPAQTALDLARALPFVRGVAALDQAIWTERPGGALTDLAEIEHLRAAQPSPRGDARASRVLAFASTGAANVRESQMRVLVVELGFGLPTVQERRVLPSGRVAFGDLHFPDADHWVEIDGRGKYLSPEYTGGRDAAQIVLDEKARENEIRRIVRGFSRLDALDAEHPRRVYDILTGDGLRSILPRP
;
A
#
# COMPACT_ATOMS: atom_id res chain seq x y z
N MET A 1 -27.49 -7.90 1.66
CA MET A 1 -26.15 -7.48 1.21
C MET A 1 -25.18 -8.56 1.67
N ASP A 2 -24.79 -9.44 0.77
CA ASP A 2 -23.79 -10.48 1.11
C ASP A 2 -22.48 -9.77 1.42
N THR A 3 -22.07 -9.82 2.66
CA THR A 3 -20.77 -9.35 3.11
C THR A 3 -19.74 -10.28 2.48
N LEU A 4 -19.04 -9.84 1.45
CA LEU A 4 -17.89 -10.53 0.89
C LEU A 4 -16.88 -10.72 2.03
N THR A 5 -16.80 -11.93 2.55
CA THR A 5 -15.89 -12.26 3.64
C THR A 5 -14.50 -12.43 3.03
N HIS A 6 -13.71 -11.37 3.06
CA HIS A 6 -12.32 -11.45 2.64
C HIS A 6 -11.53 -12.37 3.59
N GLU A 7 -10.69 -13.21 3.02
CA GLU A 7 -9.79 -14.07 3.78
C GLU A 7 -8.35 -13.56 3.71
N PRO A 8 -7.59 -13.65 4.81
CA PRO A 8 -6.20 -13.26 4.79
C PRO A 8 -5.37 -14.22 3.95
N LEU A 9 -4.39 -13.69 3.25
CA LEU A 9 -3.50 -14.45 2.37
C LEU A 9 -2.52 -15.30 3.18
N THR A 10 -2.83 -16.58 3.36
CA THR A 10 -2.07 -17.55 4.17
C THR A 10 -1.05 -18.37 3.38
N SER A 11 -0.94 -18.15 2.08
CA SER A 11 0.04 -18.83 1.21
C SER A 11 1.16 -17.91 0.75
N SER A 12 2.34 -18.47 0.55
CA SER A 12 3.47 -17.74 -0.05
C SER A 12 3.21 -17.51 -1.55
N PRO A 13 3.45 -16.30 -2.07
CA PRO A 13 3.33 -16.02 -3.50
C PRO A 13 4.45 -16.63 -4.34
N ILE A 14 5.52 -17.12 -3.70
CA ILE A 14 6.66 -17.78 -4.34
C ILE A 14 7.07 -19.03 -3.59
N GLU A 15 7.80 -19.90 -4.27
CA GLU A 15 8.44 -21.05 -3.65
C GLU A 15 9.56 -20.59 -2.69
N VAL A 16 9.56 -21.17 -1.48
CA VAL A 16 10.60 -20.94 -0.47
C VAL A 16 11.30 -22.24 -0.11
N PHE A 17 12.62 -22.18 -0.04
CA PHE A 17 13.45 -23.28 0.41
C PHE A 17 13.79 -23.12 1.90
N ARG A 18 13.39 -24.12 2.70
CA ARG A 18 13.67 -24.16 4.14
C ARG A 18 14.77 -25.17 4.39
N ARG A 19 15.84 -24.72 5.03
CA ARG A 19 16.93 -25.60 5.44
C ARG A 19 16.48 -26.57 6.55
N ARG A 20 16.63 -27.87 6.32
CA ARG A 20 16.36 -28.92 7.29
C ARG A 20 17.60 -29.10 8.20
N GLY A 21 17.65 -28.40 9.35
CA GLY A 21 18.69 -28.65 10.38
C GLY A 21 20.11 -28.18 10.05
N ARG A 22 21.02 -28.35 11.02
CA ARG A 22 22.47 -28.04 10.90
C ARG A 22 23.30 -29.19 10.34
N SER A 23 22.69 -30.33 10.05
CA SER A 23 23.39 -31.62 9.90
C SER A 23 23.79 -32.01 8.47
N ASP A 24 23.48 -31.18 7.45
CA ASP A 24 23.88 -31.48 6.08
C ASP A 24 24.90 -30.48 5.53
N PRO A 25 26.22 -30.80 5.58
CA PRO A 25 27.28 -29.92 5.09
C PRO A 25 27.22 -29.64 3.59
N ILE A 26 26.64 -30.54 2.81
CA ILE A 26 26.58 -30.43 1.34
C ILE A 26 25.54 -29.37 0.96
N ASP A 27 24.40 -29.38 1.62
CA ASP A 27 23.33 -28.39 1.40
C ASP A 27 23.81 -26.97 1.78
N ASP A 28 24.57 -26.84 2.84
CA ASP A 28 25.05 -25.55 3.33
C ASP A 28 26.06 -24.88 2.39
N ARG A 29 26.94 -25.67 1.75
CA ARG A 29 27.90 -25.15 0.78
C ARG A 29 27.19 -24.70 -0.51
N ARG A 30 26.26 -25.51 -1.02
CA ARG A 30 25.47 -25.20 -2.23
C ARG A 30 24.62 -23.96 -2.03
N VAL A 31 23.91 -23.86 -0.91
CA VAL A 31 23.08 -22.69 -0.60
C VAL A 31 23.95 -21.44 -0.45
N ARG A 32 25.09 -21.51 0.25
CA ARG A 32 26.02 -20.38 0.36
C ARG A 32 26.59 -19.97 -1.00
N ALA A 33 26.97 -20.91 -1.82
CA ALA A 33 27.47 -20.63 -3.17
C ALA A 33 26.39 -19.96 -4.04
N ALA A 34 25.15 -20.46 -4.00
CA ALA A 34 24.02 -19.88 -4.74
C ALA A 34 23.66 -18.46 -4.27
N VAL A 35 23.75 -18.20 -2.95
CA VAL A 35 23.55 -16.84 -2.41
C VAL A 35 24.70 -15.91 -2.80
N ALA A 36 25.95 -16.38 -2.75
CA ALA A 36 27.13 -15.62 -3.16
C ALA A 36 27.09 -15.30 -4.66
N ALA A 37 26.61 -16.22 -5.48
CA ALA A 37 26.41 -16.02 -6.92
C ALA A 37 25.19 -15.15 -7.27
N GLY A 38 24.40 -14.70 -6.27
CA GLY A 38 23.21 -13.89 -6.48
C GLY A 38 22.02 -14.63 -7.11
N ALA A 39 22.09 -15.96 -7.27
CA ALA A 39 21.00 -16.80 -7.76
C ALA A 39 19.90 -17.01 -6.72
N TRP A 40 20.27 -16.99 -5.45
CA TRP A 40 19.36 -17.10 -4.31
C TRP A 40 19.46 -15.92 -3.38
N VAL A 41 18.36 -15.61 -2.69
CA VAL A 41 18.30 -14.59 -1.64
C VAL A 41 17.91 -15.24 -0.31
N ARG A 42 18.53 -14.77 0.77
CA ARG A 42 18.16 -15.18 2.12
C ARG A 42 17.06 -14.26 2.66
N ILE A 43 15.87 -14.80 2.88
CA ILE A 43 14.70 -14.06 3.38
C ILE A 43 14.81 -13.83 4.90
N ILE A 44 15.00 -14.94 5.63
CA ILE A 44 15.31 -14.98 7.06
C ILE A 44 16.34 -16.09 7.32
N PRO A 45 16.95 -16.21 8.51
CA PRO A 45 17.87 -17.30 8.79
C PRO A 45 17.27 -18.70 8.45
N GLY A 46 17.93 -19.43 7.55
CA GLY A 46 17.52 -20.76 7.12
C GLY A 46 16.33 -20.80 6.14
N VAL A 47 15.88 -19.65 5.59
CA VAL A 47 14.87 -19.60 4.53
C VAL A 47 15.41 -18.78 3.36
N TYR A 48 15.26 -19.34 2.17
CA TYR A 48 15.80 -18.79 0.94
C TYR A 48 14.75 -18.86 -0.17
N ALA A 49 14.93 -18.04 -1.21
CA ALA A 49 14.16 -18.10 -2.43
C ALA A 49 15.06 -17.84 -3.65
N ARG A 50 14.60 -18.16 -4.85
CA ARG A 50 15.24 -17.71 -6.09
C ARG A 50 15.21 -16.19 -6.15
N ALA A 51 16.37 -15.59 -6.45
CA ALA A 51 16.53 -14.12 -6.39
C ALA A 51 15.63 -13.41 -7.41
N GLU A 52 15.42 -13.99 -8.58
CA GLU A 52 14.52 -13.48 -9.61
C GLU A 52 13.08 -13.43 -9.09
N ALA A 53 12.52 -14.54 -8.62
CA ALA A 53 11.17 -14.62 -8.07
C ALA A 53 10.98 -13.65 -6.89
N TRP A 54 11.99 -13.52 -6.01
CA TRP A 54 11.96 -12.57 -4.90
C TRP A 54 11.93 -11.11 -5.35
N ARG A 55 12.73 -10.74 -6.36
CA ARG A 55 12.81 -9.37 -6.89
C ARG A 55 11.56 -8.98 -7.68
N ALA A 56 10.87 -9.94 -8.25
CA ALA A 56 9.58 -9.72 -8.94
C ALA A 56 8.44 -9.37 -7.97
N LEU A 57 8.56 -9.74 -6.69
CA LEU A 57 7.53 -9.45 -5.69
C LEU A 57 7.54 -7.95 -5.32
N ARG A 58 6.33 -7.41 -5.17
CA ARG A 58 6.12 -6.08 -4.58
C ARG A 58 6.54 -6.08 -3.10
N PRO A 59 6.90 -4.93 -2.50
CA PRO A 59 7.40 -4.86 -1.13
C PRO A 59 6.48 -5.49 -0.07
N HIS A 60 5.17 -5.32 -0.18
CA HIS A 60 4.20 -5.94 0.74
C HIS A 60 4.14 -7.47 0.58
N GLU A 61 4.30 -7.98 -0.64
CA GLU A 61 4.35 -9.43 -0.89
C GLU A 61 5.63 -10.05 -0.31
N GLN A 62 6.78 -9.37 -0.46
CA GLN A 62 8.02 -9.77 0.21
C GLN A 62 7.86 -9.79 1.73
N HIS A 63 7.14 -8.80 2.29
CA HIS A 63 6.86 -8.78 3.73
C HIS A 63 5.90 -9.90 4.12
N ARG A 64 4.88 -10.22 3.31
CA ARG A 64 3.99 -11.37 3.53
C ARG A 64 4.76 -12.68 3.62
N VAL A 65 5.72 -12.93 2.72
CA VAL A 65 6.58 -14.13 2.83
C VAL A 65 7.33 -14.14 4.17
N ARG A 66 7.87 -13.00 4.62
CA ARG A 66 8.52 -12.93 5.93
C ARG A 66 7.55 -13.22 7.07
N VAL A 67 6.33 -12.67 7.03
CA VAL A 67 5.29 -12.91 8.03
C VAL A 67 4.99 -14.40 8.15
N LEU A 68 4.72 -15.05 7.03
CA LEU A 68 4.44 -16.50 6.99
C LEU A 68 5.59 -17.33 7.55
N GLU A 69 6.83 -17.03 7.16
CA GLU A 69 7.99 -17.80 7.60
C GLU A 69 8.36 -17.56 9.07
N VAL A 70 8.13 -16.35 9.58
CA VAL A 70 8.38 -16.05 11.00
C VAL A 70 7.29 -16.64 11.87
N THR A 71 6.01 -16.48 11.50
CA THR A 71 4.89 -17.02 12.27
C THR A 71 4.89 -18.56 12.28
N HIS A 72 5.26 -19.20 11.17
CA HIS A 72 5.40 -20.66 11.11
C HIS A 72 6.33 -21.22 12.21
N ARG A 73 7.31 -20.45 12.66
CA ARG A 73 8.32 -20.85 13.65
C ARG A 73 7.96 -20.50 15.10
N LEU A 74 6.88 -19.77 15.31
CA LEU A 74 6.45 -19.43 16.67
C LEU A 74 5.86 -20.68 17.33
N GLU A 75 6.26 -20.95 18.54
CA GLU A 75 5.73 -22.07 19.32
C GLU A 75 4.29 -21.83 19.80
N THR A 76 4.00 -20.59 20.14
CA THR A 76 2.69 -20.16 20.64
C THR A 76 1.92 -19.35 19.60
N PRO A 77 0.56 -19.43 19.61
CA PRO A 77 -0.27 -18.56 18.78
C PRO A 77 0.02 -17.09 19.03
N ALA A 78 0.10 -16.31 17.94
CA ALA A 78 0.34 -14.87 17.97
C ALA A 78 -0.83 -14.11 17.36
N LEU A 79 -1.02 -12.85 17.75
CA LEU A 79 -1.92 -11.91 17.08
C LEU A 79 -1.10 -11.00 16.17
N VAL A 80 -1.12 -11.30 14.87
CA VAL A 80 -0.47 -10.54 13.80
C VAL A 80 -1.19 -9.21 13.61
N SER A 81 -0.46 -8.09 13.48
CA SER A 81 -1.05 -6.74 13.43
C SER A 81 -0.24 -5.77 12.57
N HIS A 82 -0.68 -4.52 12.45
CA HIS A 82 0.03 -3.43 11.76
C HIS A 82 0.52 -3.83 10.35
N HIS A 83 1.81 -3.63 10.02
CA HIS A 83 2.34 -3.98 8.69
C HIS A 83 2.27 -5.47 8.38
N ALA A 84 2.42 -6.32 9.39
CA ALA A 84 2.32 -7.76 9.17
C ALA A 84 0.89 -8.19 8.79
N ALA A 85 -0.12 -7.61 9.45
CA ALA A 85 -1.51 -7.79 9.07
C ALA A 85 -1.82 -7.13 7.71
N ALA A 86 -1.33 -5.93 7.46
CA ALA A 86 -1.47 -5.27 6.15
C ALA A 86 -0.96 -6.16 5.01
N ALA A 87 0.21 -6.78 5.17
CA ALA A 87 0.74 -7.71 4.18
C ALA A 87 -0.13 -8.97 4.00
N ALA A 88 -0.74 -9.48 5.09
CA ALA A 88 -1.66 -10.61 5.02
C ALA A 88 -2.97 -10.27 4.29
N TRP A 89 -3.43 -9.03 4.36
CA TRP A 89 -4.64 -8.55 3.67
C TRP A 89 -4.35 -7.97 2.27
N GLY A 90 -3.07 -7.87 1.86
CA GLY A 90 -2.69 -7.19 0.62
C GLY A 90 -2.93 -5.67 0.65
N ILE A 91 -2.95 -5.07 1.83
CA ILE A 91 -2.96 -3.61 2.01
C ILE A 91 -1.53 -3.11 1.82
N ASP A 92 -1.30 -2.29 0.79
CA ASP A 92 0.01 -1.69 0.56
C ASP A 92 0.22 -0.44 1.44
N THR A 93 1.46 -0.08 1.68
CA THR A 93 1.85 1.10 2.47
C THR A 93 3.02 1.83 1.83
N LEU A 94 3.10 3.13 2.01
CA LEU A 94 4.24 3.93 1.57
C LEU A 94 5.51 3.64 2.36
N GLY A 95 6.63 3.74 1.66
CA GLY A 95 7.96 3.67 2.23
C GLY A 95 8.46 2.25 2.47
N ARG A 96 9.54 2.15 3.24
CA ARG A 96 10.21 0.86 3.48
C ARG A 96 9.37 -0.01 4.41
N TRP A 97 9.11 -1.25 3.99
CA TRP A 97 8.49 -2.27 4.80
C TRP A 97 9.44 -2.75 5.91
N PRO A 98 8.93 -3.03 7.14
CA PRO A 98 9.78 -3.43 8.24
C PRO A 98 10.40 -4.81 8.01
N GLU A 99 11.56 -5.04 8.62
CA GLU A 99 12.19 -6.36 8.61
C GLU A 99 11.60 -7.30 9.66
N ARG A 100 11.00 -6.73 10.71
CA ARG A 100 10.35 -7.45 11.80
C ARG A 100 8.87 -7.63 11.53
N VAL A 101 8.33 -8.73 12.02
CA VAL A 101 6.91 -9.05 12.00
C VAL A 101 6.22 -8.42 13.20
N ASP A 102 5.16 -7.68 12.95
CA ASP A 102 4.41 -6.94 13.96
C ASP A 102 3.38 -7.86 14.62
N VAL A 103 3.40 -7.92 15.94
CA VAL A 103 2.41 -8.66 16.73
C VAL A 103 1.87 -7.81 17.87
N ARG A 104 0.58 -7.94 18.15
CA ARG A 104 -0.01 -7.40 19.39
C ARG A 104 0.24 -8.37 20.54
N VAL A 105 0.45 -7.81 21.70
CA VAL A 105 0.65 -8.57 22.95
C VAL A 105 -0.18 -7.94 24.05
N PRO A 106 -0.48 -8.68 25.15
CA PRO A 106 -1.12 -8.10 26.32
C PRO A 106 -0.39 -6.85 26.81
N ARG A 107 -1.13 -5.87 27.32
CA ARG A 107 -0.56 -4.59 27.81
C ARG A 107 0.53 -4.81 28.87
N ALA A 108 0.34 -5.80 29.73
CA ALA A 108 1.29 -6.16 30.80
C ALA A 108 2.60 -6.77 30.28
N SER A 109 2.63 -7.28 29.04
CA SER A 109 3.83 -7.96 28.48
C SER A 109 4.95 -7.00 28.11
N GLY A 110 4.71 -5.70 28.10
CA GLY A 110 5.66 -4.69 27.62
C GLY A 110 5.97 -4.79 26.13
N GLY A 111 6.62 -3.78 25.59
CA GLY A 111 6.91 -3.64 24.15
C GLY A 111 8.31 -4.10 23.74
N ARG A 112 9.07 -4.85 24.58
CA ARG A 112 10.40 -5.29 24.25
C ARG A 112 10.39 -6.23 23.05
N SER A 113 10.83 -5.72 21.92
CA SER A 113 10.92 -6.47 20.66
C SER A 113 12.18 -7.34 20.66
N THR A 114 12.06 -8.59 20.23
CA THR A 114 13.16 -9.56 20.22
C THR A 114 13.26 -10.25 18.85
N GLY A 115 14.48 -10.48 18.38
CA GLY A 115 14.73 -11.18 17.12
C GLY A 115 13.95 -10.56 15.94
N ARG A 116 13.11 -11.36 15.31
CA ARG A 116 12.29 -10.99 14.14
C ARG A 116 10.91 -10.46 14.47
N ILE A 117 10.56 -10.32 15.75
CA ILE A 117 9.25 -9.88 16.22
C ILE A 117 9.34 -8.45 16.77
N ARG A 118 8.40 -7.60 16.34
CA ARG A 118 8.13 -6.30 16.95
C ARG A 118 6.81 -6.41 17.73
N ARG A 119 6.87 -6.13 19.02
CA ARG A 119 5.74 -6.27 19.93
C ARG A 119 5.06 -4.93 20.17
N TYR A 120 3.73 -4.94 20.07
CA TYR A 120 2.86 -3.81 20.40
C TYR A 120 2.03 -4.16 21.63
N PRO A 121 2.30 -3.59 22.81
CA PRO A 121 1.56 -3.87 24.06
C PRO A 121 0.23 -3.11 24.10
N LEU A 122 -0.65 -3.40 23.15
CA LEU A 122 -1.93 -2.72 22.97
C LEU A 122 -3.14 -3.53 23.46
N GLY A 123 -2.89 -4.72 24.04
CA GLY A 123 -3.94 -5.68 24.42
C GLY A 123 -4.32 -6.60 23.26
N VAL A 124 -4.96 -7.71 23.59
CA VAL A 124 -5.34 -8.76 22.63
C VAL A 124 -6.82 -9.17 22.75
N ASP A 125 -7.52 -8.74 23.80
CA ASP A 125 -8.86 -9.21 24.13
C ASP A 125 -9.94 -8.49 23.32
N ASP A 126 -10.01 -7.17 23.37
CA ASP A 126 -11.04 -6.37 22.67
C ASP A 126 -10.59 -5.94 21.29
N VAL A 127 -10.15 -6.88 20.47
CA VAL A 127 -9.57 -6.60 19.13
C VAL A 127 -10.27 -7.43 18.07
N ALA A 128 -10.78 -6.76 17.05
CA ALA A 128 -11.37 -7.42 15.90
C ALA A 128 -10.30 -8.23 15.14
N THR A 129 -10.53 -9.54 14.99
CA THR A 129 -9.53 -10.46 14.44
C THR A 129 -10.18 -11.52 13.56
N ALA A 130 -9.36 -12.07 12.64
CA ALA A 130 -9.68 -13.21 11.80
C ALA A 130 -8.67 -14.35 12.02
N PRO A 131 -9.01 -15.60 11.64
CA PRO A 131 -8.08 -16.71 11.62
C PRO A 131 -6.91 -16.48 10.68
N PHE A 132 -5.70 -16.92 11.07
CA PHE A 132 -4.49 -16.86 10.23
C PHE A 132 -3.64 -18.11 10.47
N GLY A 133 -4.01 -19.21 9.87
CA GLY A 133 -3.49 -20.53 10.20
C GLY A 133 -3.76 -20.86 11.67
N ARG A 134 -2.71 -21.21 12.44
CA ARG A 134 -2.83 -21.41 13.91
C ARG A 134 -2.77 -20.11 14.73
N HIS A 135 -2.62 -18.97 14.07
CA HIS A 135 -2.52 -17.64 14.64
C HIS A 135 -3.82 -16.88 14.42
N ARG A 136 -3.85 -15.62 14.87
CA ARG A 136 -4.91 -14.65 14.55
C ARG A 136 -4.26 -13.44 13.87
N VAL A 137 -5.03 -12.75 13.06
CA VAL A 137 -4.63 -11.48 12.44
C VAL A 137 -5.71 -10.43 12.74
N THR A 138 -5.32 -9.18 12.93
CA THR A 138 -6.30 -8.08 13.04
C THR A 138 -7.12 -7.98 11.75
N THR A 139 -8.45 -7.74 11.84
CA THR A 139 -9.30 -7.53 10.66
C THR A 139 -8.78 -6.40 9.79
N PRO A 140 -9.22 -6.25 8.53
CA PRO A 140 -8.84 -5.13 7.68
C PRO A 140 -9.11 -3.78 8.34
N ALA A 141 -10.31 -3.59 8.92
CA ALA A 141 -10.68 -2.37 9.63
C ALA A 141 -9.75 -2.08 10.82
N GLN A 142 -9.51 -3.08 11.67
CA GLN A 142 -8.59 -2.94 12.80
C GLN A 142 -7.16 -2.67 12.34
N THR A 143 -6.72 -3.31 11.26
CA THR A 143 -5.38 -3.10 10.67
C THR A 143 -5.22 -1.67 10.16
N ALA A 144 -6.20 -1.16 9.42
CA ALA A 144 -6.21 0.22 8.94
C ALA A 144 -6.18 1.22 10.11
N LEU A 145 -6.97 1.00 11.15
CA LEU A 145 -6.97 1.82 12.36
C LEU A 145 -5.62 1.79 13.10
N ASP A 146 -5.03 0.61 13.27
CA ASP A 146 -3.72 0.45 13.91
C ASP A 146 -2.62 1.21 13.13
N LEU A 147 -2.65 1.15 11.80
CA LEU A 147 -1.71 1.88 10.94
C LEU A 147 -1.97 3.39 10.96
N ALA A 148 -3.23 3.82 10.92
CA ALA A 148 -3.59 5.23 11.03
C ALA A 148 -3.12 5.86 12.36
N ARG A 149 -3.17 5.11 13.45
CA ARG A 149 -2.65 5.53 14.76
C ARG A 149 -1.12 5.54 14.84
N ALA A 150 -0.44 4.62 14.16
CA ALA A 150 0.99 4.39 14.32
C ALA A 150 1.86 5.17 13.31
N LEU A 151 1.38 5.35 12.07
CA LEU A 151 2.19 5.89 10.97
C LEU A 151 2.12 7.43 10.88
N PRO A 152 3.10 8.07 10.23
CA PRO A 152 2.97 9.46 9.78
C PRO A 152 1.72 9.65 8.90
N PHE A 153 1.17 10.86 8.88
CA PHE A 153 -0.12 11.16 8.26
C PHE A 153 -0.26 10.60 6.83
N VAL A 154 0.64 10.97 5.92
CA VAL A 154 0.61 10.53 4.52
C VAL A 154 0.65 9.01 4.38
N ARG A 155 1.41 8.32 5.22
CA ARG A 155 1.50 6.85 5.21
C ARG A 155 0.24 6.20 5.78
N GLY A 156 -0.35 6.82 6.80
CA GLY A 156 -1.64 6.41 7.37
C GLY A 156 -2.76 6.53 6.35
N VAL A 157 -2.84 7.66 5.64
CA VAL A 157 -3.81 7.90 4.56
C VAL A 157 -3.64 6.84 3.47
N ALA A 158 -2.43 6.63 2.97
CA ALA A 158 -2.19 5.65 1.90
C ALA A 158 -2.61 4.22 2.30
N ALA A 159 -2.30 3.79 3.53
CA ALA A 159 -2.70 2.47 4.01
C ALA A 159 -4.23 2.34 4.18
N LEU A 160 -4.89 3.39 4.67
CA LEU A 160 -6.32 3.41 4.88
C LEU A 160 -7.07 3.44 3.55
N ASP A 161 -6.67 4.30 2.61
CA ASP A 161 -7.23 4.34 1.25
C ASP A 161 -7.16 2.95 0.58
N GLN A 162 -6.03 2.25 0.72
CA GLN A 162 -5.89 0.89 0.19
C GLN A 162 -6.84 -0.13 0.84
N ALA A 163 -7.21 0.04 2.09
CA ALA A 163 -8.16 -0.86 2.78
C ALA A 163 -9.60 -0.63 2.32
N ILE A 164 -9.97 0.64 2.02
CA ILE A 164 -11.33 1.05 1.64
C ILE A 164 -11.51 1.25 0.12
N TRP A 165 -10.52 0.92 -0.69
CA TRP A 165 -10.57 1.10 -2.14
C TRP A 165 -11.69 0.26 -2.77
N THR A 166 -12.72 0.93 -3.35
CA THR A 166 -13.93 0.28 -3.85
C THR A 166 -13.72 -0.51 -5.14
N GLU A 167 -12.79 -0.05 -6.00
CA GLU A 167 -12.48 -0.70 -7.28
C GLU A 167 -11.42 -1.82 -7.15
N ARG A 168 -11.09 -2.22 -5.93
CA ARG A 168 -10.22 -3.37 -5.68
C ARG A 168 -10.87 -4.64 -6.25
N PRO A 169 -10.11 -5.52 -6.93
CA PRO A 169 -10.60 -6.85 -7.28
C PRO A 169 -11.14 -7.60 -6.04
N GLY A 170 -12.40 -7.97 -6.07
CA GLY A 170 -13.11 -8.53 -4.91
C GLY A 170 -13.73 -7.50 -3.95
N GLY A 171 -13.69 -6.21 -4.29
CA GLY A 171 -14.26 -5.11 -3.49
C GLY A 171 -13.37 -4.60 -2.37
N ALA A 172 -13.81 -3.54 -1.71
CA ALA A 172 -13.12 -2.96 -0.57
C ALA A 172 -13.00 -3.98 0.58
N LEU A 173 -11.87 -3.97 1.29
CA LEU A 173 -11.64 -4.89 2.43
C LEU A 173 -12.45 -4.51 3.67
N THR A 174 -12.80 -3.24 3.80
CA THR A 174 -13.57 -2.63 4.89
C THR A 174 -14.09 -1.27 4.41
N ASP A 175 -14.83 -0.58 5.26
CA ASP A 175 -15.32 0.78 5.01
C ASP A 175 -14.98 1.74 6.16
N LEU A 176 -15.21 3.03 5.92
CA LEU A 176 -14.94 4.09 6.91
C LEU A 176 -15.82 3.96 8.15
N ALA A 177 -17.06 3.50 8.01
CA ALA A 177 -18.00 3.39 9.13
C ALA A 177 -17.55 2.30 10.10
N GLU A 178 -17.10 1.15 9.60
CA GLU A 178 -16.53 0.08 10.43
C GLU A 178 -15.29 0.55 11.17
N ILE A 179 -14.35 1.24 10.48
CA ILE A 179 -13.12 1.74 11.10
C ILE A 179 -13.44 2.78 12.18
N GLU A 180 -14.38 3.70 11.92
CA GLU A 180 -14.78 4.71 12.90
C GLU A 180 -15.50 4.08 14.11
N HIS A 181 -16.34 3.07 13.88
CA HIS A 181 -16.96 2.29 14.95
C HIS A 181 -15.90 1.64 15.86
N LEU A 182 -14.90 0.99 15.28
CA LEU A 182 -13.78 0.42 16.05
C LEU A 182 -12.98 1.49 16.78
N ARG A 183 -12.75 2.65 16.18
CA ARG A 183 -12.05 3.78 16.80
C ARG A 183 -12.79 4.26 18.03
N ALA A 184 -14.11 4.42 17.93
CA ALA A 184 -14.97 4.87 19.05
C ALA A 184 -15.03 3.83 20.16
N ALA A 185 -15.12 2.54 19.82
CA ALA A 185 -15.16 1.43 20.78
C ALA A 185 -13.81 1.19 21.49
N GLN A 186 -12.70 1.63 20.89
CA GLN A 186 -11.34 1.41 21.40
C GLN A 186 -10.59 2.74 21.60
N PRO A 187 -11.02 3.61 22.51
CA PRO A 187 -10.36 4.89 22.71
C PRO A 187 -8.89 4.69 23.08
N SER A 188 -8.01 5.43 22.43
CA SER A 188 -6.57 5.36 22.65
C SER A 188 -5.99 6.76 22.79
N PRO A 189 -5.38 7.11 23.92
CA PRO A 189 -4.75 8.44 24.07
C PRO A 189 -3.56 8.62 23.13
N ARG A 190 -2.98 7.50 22.66
CA ARG A 190 -1.83 7.53 21.73
C ARG A 190 -2.30 7.33 20.28
N GLY A 191 -2.12 8.38 19.45
CA GLY A 191 -2.34 8.32 18.01
C GLY A 191 -3.79 8.53 17.56
N ASP A 192 -4.76 8.70 18.47
CA ASP A 192 -6.17 8.83 18.10
C ASP A 192 -6.46 10.11 17.31
N ALA A 193 -5.89 11.24 17.71
CA ALA A 193 -5.99 12.49 16.95
C ALA A 193 -5.41 12.36 15.52
N ARG A 194 -4.35 11.56 15.36
CA ARG A 194 -3.80 11.27 14.04
C ARG A 194 -4.75 10.40 13.23
N ALA A 195 -5.29 9.33 13.82
CA ALA A 195 -6.26 8.46 13.15
C ALA A 195 -7.50 9.24 12.72
N SER A 196 -8.02 10.14 13.56
CA SER A 196 -9.14 11.01 13.21
C SER A 196 -8.83 11.89 11.98
N ARG A 197 -7.64 12.48 11.91
CA ARG A 197 -7.22 13.26 10.74
C ARG A 197 -7.07 12.39 9.48
N VAL A 198 -6.54 11.18 9.63
CA VAL A 198 -6.40 10.22 8.53
C VAL A 198 -7.76 9.81 7.99
N LEU A 199 -8.72 9.46 8.88
CA LEU A 199 -10.08 9.10 8.51
C LEU A 199 -10.81 10.26 7.80
N ALA A 200 -10.68 11.48 8.32
CA ALA A 200 -11.30 12.66 7.71
C ALA A 200 -10.73 12.99 6.31
N PHE A 201 -9.51 12.54 6.01
CA PHE A 201 -8.86 12.77 4.72
C PHE A 201 -8.98 11.57 3.77
N ALA A 202 -9.50 10.44 4.20
CA ALA A 202 -9.53 9.19 3.42
C ALA A 202 -10.34 9.29 2.12
N SER A 203 -9.99 8.46 1.15
CA SER A 203 -10.68 8.37 -0.13
C SER A 203 -10.79 6.91 -0.59
N THR A 204 -11.96 6.55 -1.08
CA THR A 204 -12.23 5.21 -1.64
C THR A 204 -11.74 5.04 -3.08
N GLY A 205 -11.33 6.13 -3.75
CA GLY A 205 -10.98 6.13 -5.17
C GLY A 205 -9.48 5.93 -5.46
N ALA A 206 -8.60 6.02 -4.47
CA ALA A 206 -7.15 5.92 -4.72
C ALA A 206 -6.72 4.47 -4.99
N ALA A 207 -6.41 4.15 -6.24
CA ALA A 207 -6.07 2.80 -6.68
C ALA A 207 -4.70 2.31 -6.16
N ASN A 208 -3.81 3.23 -5.81
CA ASN A 208 -2.49 2.88 -5.28
C ASN A 208 -1.97 3.91 -4.27
N VAL A 209 -0.96 3.51 -3.52
CA VAL A 209 -0.37 4.34 -2.44
C VAL A 209 0.29 5.64 -2.95
N ARG A 210 0.71 5.70 -4.21
CA ARG A 210 1.33 6.90 -4.80
C ARG A 210 0.30 7.96 -5.16
N GLU A 211 -0.89 7.56 -5.61
CA GLU A 211 -2.02 8.47 -5.78
C GLU A 211 -2.42 9.12 -4.44
N SER A 212 -2.54 8.31 -3.38
CA SER A 212 -2.79 8.83 -2.03
C SER A 212 -1.68 9.78 -1.56
N GLN A 213 -0.41 9.46 -1.83
CA GLN A 213 0.73 10.31 -1.50
C GLN A 213 0.65 11.65 -2.23
N MET A 214 0.39 11.63 -3.52
CA MET A 214 0.28 12.85 -4.33
C MET A 214 -0.90 13.71 -3.87
N ARG A 215 -2.05 13.08 -3.58
CA ARG A 215 -3.25 13.76 -3.06
C ARG A 215 -2.96 14.49 -1.73
N VAL A 216 -2.23 13.88 -0.82
CA VAL A 216 -1.80 14.56 0.41
C VAL A 216 -0.86 15.71 0.08
N LEU A 217 0.14 15.48 -0.76
CA LEU A 217 1.15 16.48 -1.10
C LEU A 217 0.53 17.74 -1.74
N VAL A 218 -0.37 17.59 -2.70
CA VAL A 218 -0.97 18.77 -3.36
C VAL A 218 -1.79 19.61 -2.40
N VAL A 219 -2.45 19.00 -1.41
CA VAL A 219 -3.16 19.72 -0.34
C VAL A 219 -2.17 20.41 0.60
N GLU A 220 -1.08 19.75 1.00
CA GLU A 220 -0.02 20.35 1.82
C GLU A 220 0.68 21.51 1.11
N LEU A 221 0.74 21.46 -0.23
CA LEU A 221 1.25 22.56 -1.06
C LEU A 221 0.23 23.69 -1.31
N GLY A 222 -0.99 23.60 -0.78
CA GLY A 222 -2.00 24.67 -0.84
C GLY A 222 -2.83 24.73 -2.12
N PHE A 223 -2.86 23.65 -2.92
CA PHE A 223 -3.69 23.61 -4.15
C PHE A 223 -5.17 23.25 -3.92
N GLY A 224 -5.57 23.03 -2.67
CA GLY A 224 -6.92 22.61 -2.32
C GLY A 224 -7.09 21.07 -2.39
N LEU A 225 -8.29 20.60 -2.05
CA LEU A 225 -8.62 19.17 -2.02
C LEU A 225 -9.13 18.72 -3.40
N PRO A 226 -8.42 17.84 -4.12
CA PRO A 226 -8.91 17.33 -5.40
C PRO A 226 -9.93 16.22 -5.20
N THR A 227 -10.81 16.04 -6.20
CA THR A 227 -11.54 14.77 -6.41
C THR A 227 -10.59 13.72 -6.99
N VAL A 228 -10.89 12.44 -6.71
CA VAL A 228 -10.05 11.30 -7.13
C VAL A 228 -10.84 10.48 -8.14
N GLN A 229 -10.17 10.00 -9.19
CA GLN A 229 -10.76 9.17 -10.25
C GLN A 229 -12.00 9.82 -10.88
N GLU A 230 -11.90 11.12 -11.16
CA GLU A 230 -12.97 11.86 -11.84
C GLU A 230 -13.27 11.25 -13.20
N ARG A 231 -14.54 10.87 -13.39
CA ARG A 231 -15.01 10.21 -14.62
C ARG A 231 -15.56 11.24 -15.61
N ARG A 232 -15.00 11.26 -16.82
CA ARG A 232 -15.55 12.08 -17.93
C ARG A 232 -15.71 11.26 -19.20
N VAL A 233 -16.74 11.63 -20.00
CA VAL A 233 -16.92 11.11 -21.35
C VAL A 233 -16.22 12.05 -22.32
N LEU A 234 -15.28 11.50 -23.09
CA LEU A 234 -14.52 12.22 -24.10
C LEU A 234 -15.34 12.48 -25.37
N PRO A 235 -14.95 13.44 -26.24
CA PRO A 235 -15.61 13.69 -27.50
C PRO A 235 -15.76 12.47 -28.42
N SER A 236 -14.84 11.52 -28.34
CA SER A 236 -14.92 10.23 -29.04
C SER A 236 -15.95 9.25 -28.46
N GLY A 237 -16.63 9.58 -27.36
CA GLY A 237 -17.49 8.68 -26.61
C GLY A 237 -16.76 7.75 -25.63
N ARG A 238 -15.44 7.73 -25.61
CA ARG A 238 -14.65 6.97 -24.65
C ARG A 238 -14.78 7.58 -23.24
N VAL A 239 -14.65 6.75 -22.21
CA VAL A 239 -14.60 7.20 -20.82
C VAL A 239 -13.15 7.36 -20.41
N ALA A 240 -12.82 8.48 -19.78
CA ALA A 240 -11.55 8.74 -19.11
C ALA A 240 -11.75 8.92 -17.62
N PHE A 241 -10.73 8.52 -16.85
CA PHE A 241 -10.64 8.75 -15.41
C PHE A 241 -9.37 9.56 -15.14
N GLY A 242 -9.50 10.65 -14.38
CA GLY A 242 -8.37 11.46 -13.93
C GLY A 242 -7.95 11.11 -12.53
N ASP A 243 -6.67 10.89 -12.32
CA ASP A 243 -6.19 10.51 -10.99
C ASP A 243 -6.54 11.56 -9.94
N LEU A 244 -6.34 12.85 -10.26
CA LEU A 244 -6.81 13.97 -9.44
C LEU A 244 -7.48 15.03 -10.34
N HIS A 245 -8.53 15.64 -9.85
CA HIS A 245 -9.20 16.77 -10.50
C HIS A 245 -9.50 17.88 -9.48
N PHE A 246 -9.18 19.11 -9.82
CA PHE A 246 -9.47 20.30 -9.04
C PHE A 246 -10.70 21.02 -9.64
N PRO A 247 -11.91 20.83 -9.05
CA PRO A 247 -13.15 21.30 -9.65
C PRO A 247 -13.20 22.80 -9.89
N ASP A 248 -12.73 23.60 -8.93
CA ASP A 248 -12.79 25.09 -8.99
C ASP A 248 -11.96 25.66 -10.15
N ALA A 249 -10.86 24.99 -10.48
CA ALA A 249 -9.98 25.35 -11.60
C ALA A 249 -10.28 24.59 -12.88
N ASP A 250 -11.14 23.59 -12.84
CA ASP A 250 -11.31 22.59 -13.88
C ASP A 250 -9.97 22.07 -14.40
N HIS A 251 -9.09 21.70 -13.45
CA HIS A 251 -7.73 21.28 -13.73
C HIS A 251 -7.58 19.77 -13.45
N TRP A 252 -7.16 19.04 -14.48
CA TRP A 252 -6.99 17.60 -14.46
C TRP A 252 -5.52 17.23 -14.26
N VAL A 253 -5.24 16.29 -13.38
CA VAL A 253 -3.88 15.81 -13.11
C VAL A 253 -3.82 14.30 -13.32
N GLU A 254 -2.89 13.85 -14.14
CA GLU A 254 -2.53 12.44 -14.28
C GLU A 254 -1.23 12.13 -13.56
N ILE A 255 -1.17 10.96 -12.92
CA ILE A 255 -0.02 10.49 -12.16
C ILE A 255 0.54 9.24 -12.84
N ASP A 256 1.60 9.40 -13.59
CA ASP A 256 2.24 8.30 -14.32
C ASP A 256 3.03 7.39 -13.39
N GLY A 257 2.71 6.10 -13.42
CA GLY A 257 3.55 5.06 -12.82
C GLY A 257 4.54 4.50 -13.84
N ARG A 258 5.83 4.60 -13.58
CA ARG A 258 6.90 4.09 -14.48
C ARG A 258 6.77 2.61 -14.85
N GLY A 259 5.97 1.83 -14.13
CA GLY A 259 5.79 0.39 -14.38
C GLY A 259 4.76 0.05 -15.46
N LYS A 260 3.88 0.97 -15.83
CA LYS A 260 2.79 0.67 -16.78
C LYS A 260 3.29 0.26 -18.16
N TYR A 261 4.39 0.85 -18.65
CA TYR A 261 4.89 0.62 -20.00
C TYR A 261 5.87 -0.56 -20.14
N LEU A 262 6.30 -1.17 -19.03
CA LEU A 262 7.30 -2.23 -19.02
C LEU A 262 6.69 -3.64 -18.74
N SER A 263 5.40 -3.72 -18.41
CA SER A 263 4.72 -4.99 -18.13
C SER A 263 4.14 -5.61 -19.40
N PRO A 264 4.50 -6.85 -19.75
CA PRO A 264 3.88 -7.60 -20.87
C PRO A 264 2.35 -7.73 -20.73
N GLU A 265 1.84 -7.73 -19.50
CA GLU A 265 0.41 -7.78 -19.20
C GLU A 265 -0.34 -6.52 -19.66
N TYR A 266 0.32 -5.36 -19.65
CA TYR A 266 -0.25 -4.09 -20.10
C TYR A 266 -0.31 -3.98 -21.63
N THR A 267 0.65 -4.56 -22.33
CA THR A 267 0.71 -4.50 -23.81
C THR A 267 -0.33 -5.42 -24.46
N GLY A 268 -0.78 -6.50 -23.78
CA GLY A 268 -1.77 -7.45 -24.30
C GLY A 268 -1.47 -7.93 -25.73
N GLY A 269 -0.18 -7.95 -26.13
CA GLY A 269 0.24 -8.30 -27.49
C GLY A 269 0.04 -7.19 -28.53
N ARG A 270 -0.37 -5.97 -28.12
CA ARG A 270 -0.48 -4.80 -29.03
C ARG A 270 0.89 -4.18 -29.29
N ASP A 271 1.04 -3.55 -30.44
CA ASP A 271 2.24 -2.79 -30.77
C ASP A 271 2.43 -1.62 -29.78
N ALA A 272 3.63 -1.52 -29.21
CA ALA A 272 3.98 -0.45 -28.28
C ALA A 272 3.79 0.95 -28.90
N ALA A 273 4.06 1.11 -30.20
CA ALA A 273 3.83 2.36 -30.90
C ALA A 273 2.35 2.73 -30.96
N GLN A 274 1.47 1.75 -31.17
CA GLN A 274 0.02 1.98 -31.19
C GLN A 274 -0.50 2.38 -29.80
N ILE A 275 0.01 1.76 -28.72
CA ILE A 275 -0.36 2.12 -27.34
C ILE A 275 -0.01 3.58 -27.05
N VAL A 276 1.19 4.03 -27.46
CA VAL A 276 1.62 5.43 -27.28
C VAL A 276 0.75 6.41 -28.10
N LEU A 277 0.37 6.05 -29.33
CA LEU A 277 -0.52 6.86 -30.14
C LEU A 277 -1.93 6.97 -29.54
N ASP A 278 -2.48 5.87 -29.07
CA ASP A 278 -3.81 5.83 -28.44
C ASP A 278 -3.82 6.67 -27.14
N GLU A 279 -2.76 6.60 -26.34
CA GLU A 279 -2.61 7.39 -25.11
C GLU A 279 -2.50 8.89 -25.43
N LYS A 280 -1.70 9.25 -26.44
CA LYS A 280 -1.57 10.66 -26.89
C LYS A 280 -2.89 11.19 -27.45
N ALA A 281 -3.63 10.38 -28.17
CA ALA A 281 -4.95 10.75 -28.68
C ALA A 281 -5.92 11.00 -27.51
N ARG A 282 -5.92 10.13 -26.50
CA ARG A 282 -6.72 10.27 -25.27
C ARG A 282 -6.35 11.56 -24.52
N GLU A 283 -5.08 11.82 -24.30
CA GLU A 283 -4.60 13.05 -23.63
C GLU A 283 -5.06 14.30 -24.40
N ASN A 284 -4.94 14.30 -25.73
CA ASN A 284 -5.39 15.43 -26.56
C ASN A 284 -6.91 15.68 -26.44
N GLU A 285 -7.72 14.64 -26.31
CA GLU A 285 -9.15 14.79 -26.07
C GLU A 285 -9.43 15.39 -24.69
N ILE A 286 -8.74 14.91 -23.65
CA ILE A 286 -8.88 15.44 -22.28
C ILE A 286 -8.53 16.94 -22.27
N ARG A 287 -7.38 17.32 -22.83
CA ARG A 287 -6.93 18.73 -22.90
C ARG A 287 -7.91 19.68 -23.60
N ARG A 288 -8.83 19.16 -24.43
CA ARG A 288 -9.87 19.97 -25.11
C ARG A 288 -11.09 20.21 -24.22
N ILE A 289 -11.29 19.43 -23.19
CA ILE A 289 -12.51 19.47 -22.35
C ILE A 289 -12.26 19.97 -20.93
N VAL A 290 -10.98 20.23 -20.56
CA VAL A 290 -10.59 20.80 -19.27
C VAL A 290 -9.85 22.12 -19.46
N ARG A 291 -9.89 23.00 -18.45
CA ARG A 291 -9.20 24.29 -18.50
C ARG A 291 -7.68 24.17 -18.26
N GLY A 292 -7.29 23.20 -17.42
CA GLY A 292 -5.90 22.93 -17.12
C GLY A 292 -5.62 21.44 -17.09
N PHE A 293 -4.38 21.08 -17.43
CA PHE A 293 -3.94 19.69 -17.42
C PHE A 293 -2.48 19.61 -17.01
N SER A 294 -2.20 18.78 -16.00
CA SER A 294 -0.83 18.47 -15.57
C SER A 294 -0.56 16.98 -15.64
N ARG A 295 0.69 16.63 -15.90
CA ARG A 295 1.19 15.26 -15.82
C ARG A 295 2.35 15.19 -14.84
N LEU A 296 2.21 14.33 -13.81
CA LEU A 296 3.20 14.12 -12.77
C LEU A 296 3.70 12.67 -12.83
N ASP A 297 5.00 12.47 -12.58
CA ASP A 297 5.52 11.13 -12.28
C ASP A 297 5.20 10.80 -10.82
N ALA A 298 4.84 9.55 -10.54
CA ALA A 298 4.56 9.10 -9.17
C ALA A 298 5.71 9.36 -8.19
N LEU A 299 6.96 9.43 -8.67
CA LEU A 299 8.13 9.78 -7.87
C LEU A 299 8.27 11.29 -7.62
N ASP A 300 7.57 12.15 -8.39
CA ASP A 300 7.57 13.59 -8.14
C ASP A 300 7.01 13.91 -6.73
N ALA A 301 6.19 13.02 -6.16
CA ALA A 301 5.73 13.13 -4.78
C ALA A 301 6.86 13.13 -3.72
N GLU A 302 8.07 12.77 -4.08
CA GLU A 302 9.27 12.88 -3.24
C GLU A 302 9.97 14.26 -3.39
N HIS A 303 9.50 15.09 -4.32
CA HIS A 303 10.05 16.39 -4.68
C HIS A 303 9.00 17.51 -4.65
N PRO A 304 8.57 18.00 -3.47
CA PRO A 304 7.50 18.97 -3.31
C PRO A 304 7.64 20.23 -4.17
N ARG A 305 8.87 20.77 -4.28
CA ARG A 305 9.15 21.94 -5.13
C ARG A 305 8.84 21.69 -6.61
N ARG A 306 9.19 20.51 -7.10
CA ARG A 306 8.94 20.13 -8.50
C ARG A 306 7.45 20.01 -8.79
N VAL A 307 6.69 19.38 -7.89
CA VAL A 307 5.23 19.30 -8.01
C VAL A 307 4.62 20.70 -8.00
N TYR A 308 5.05 21.56 -7.09
CA TYR A 308 4.59 22.94 -7.01
C TYR A 308 4.86 23.69 -8.33
N ASP A 309 6.09 23.60 -8.88
CA ASP A 309 6.50 24.29 -10.10
C ASP A 309 5.71 23.79 -11.33
N ILE A 310 5.48 22.49 -11.44
CA ILE A 310 4.68 21.92 -12.55
C ILE A 310 3.24 22.43 -12.46
N LEU A 311 2.58 22.24 -11.32
CA LEU A 311 1.17 22.61 -11.18
C LEU A 311 0.93 24.11 -11.36
N THR A 312 1.81 24.97 -10.82
CA THR A 312 1.71 26.42 -11.03
C THR A 312 2.06 26.83 -12.46
N GLY A 313 3.04 26.20 -13.09
CA GLY A 313 3.39 26.41 -14.50
C GLY A 313 2.26 26.03 -15.44
N ASP A 314 1.46 25.02 -15.10
CA ASP A 314 0.28 24.59 -15.85
C ASP A 314 -1.00 25.38 -15.47
N GLY A 315 -0.88 26.43 -14.64
CA GLY A 315 -1.93 27.39 -14.35
C GLY A 315 -2.77 27.10 -13.10
N LEU A 316 -2.46 26.05 -12.32
CA LEU A 316 -3.14 25.80 -11.04
C LEU A 316 -2.59 26.75 -9.97
N ARG A 317 -3.49 27.37 -9.18
CA ARG A 317 -3.10 28.35 -8.17
C ARG A 317 -2.98 27.69 -6.79
N SER A 318 -1.89 27.95 -6.09
CA SER A 318 -1.71 27.63 -4.68
C SER A 318 -1.99 28.85 -3.80
N ILE A 319 -2.57 28.61 -2.63
CA ILE A 319 -2.73 29.62 -1.58
C ILE A 319 -1.50 29.73 -0.68
N LEU A 320 -0.53 28.84 -0.83
CA LEU A 320 0.73 28.83 -0.10
C LEU A 320 1.89 29.23 -1.01
N PRO A 321 2.97 29.81 -0.46
CA PRO A 321 4.16 30.08 -1.24
C PRO A 321 4.87 28.79 -1.67
N ARG A 322 5.75 28.92 -2.65
CA ARG A 322 6.65 27.83 -3.09
C ARG A 322 7.48 27.32 -1.89
N PRO A 323 7.52 25.99 -1.63
CA PRO A 323 8.21 25.41 -0.47
C PRO A 323 9.75 25.52 -0.55
#